data_61d771dba09691fd85ed096bae1a527b
#
_entry.id   61d771dba09691fd85ed096bae1a527b
#
_cell.length_a   1.000
_cell.length_b   1.000
_cell.length_c   1.000
_cell.angle_alpha   90.00
_cell.angle_beta   90.00
_cell.angle_gamma   90.00
#
_symmetry.space_group_name_H-M   'P 1'
#
loop_
_entity.id
_entity.type
_entity.pdbx_description
1 polymer ?
#
loop_
_entity_poly.entity_id
_entity_poly.type
_entity_poly.pdbx_seq_one_letter_code
_entity_poly.pdbx_strand_id
1 'polypeptide(L)'
;MENQEIAHRLALRELVDTFSNLADEKNVAAQMALFTPNAHINVVMEGKEVFDLNGHQQILEAFSGYLAQFSVVYHLNGQQTLEIDGDSAKGIAYCQVVLIKEENGQRIKQTSGVRYQDRYVFNNGKWLISERLSDFMWTDIQPI
;
A
#
# COMPACT_ATOMS: atom_id res chain seq x y z
N MET A 1 -17.46 17.23 14.23
CA MET A 1 -16.18 17.11 13.51
C MET A 1 -15.92 18.44 12.80
N GLU A 2 -14.76 19.00 12.99
CA GLU A 2 -14.40 20.27 12.38
C GLU A 2 -14.13 20.10 10.88
N ASN A 3 -14.34 21.17 10.11
CA ASN A 3 -14.11 21.13 8.68
C ASN A 3 -12.68 20.74 8.31
N GLN A 4 -11.69 21.22 9.07
CA GLN A 4 -10.29 20.88 8.83
C GLN A 4 -10.02 19.39 9.09
N GLU A 5 -10.63 18.82 10.10
CA GLU A 5 -10.50 17.39 10.37
C GLU A 5 -11.12 16.55 9.27
N ILE A 6 -12.28 16.97 8.76
CA ILE A 6 -12.93 16.29 7.64
C ILE A 6 -12.00 16.32 6.42
N ALA A 7 -11.42 17.49 6.12
CA ALA A 7 -10.49 17.63 4.99
C ALA A 7 -9.28 16.70 5.13
N HIS A 8 -8.71 16.60 6.33
CA HIS A 8 -7.59 15.69 6.58
C HIS A 8 -7.98 14.23 6.41
N ARG A 9 -9.17 13.84 6.88
CA ARG A 9 -9.65 12.47 6.72
C ARG A 9 -9.86 12.11 5.25
N LEU A 10 -10.42 13.01 4.47
CA LEU A 10 -10.58 12.82 3.03
C LEU A 10 -9.23 12.72 2.33
N ALA A 11 -8.28 13.57 2.70
CA ALA A 11 -6.94 13.55 2.10
C ALA A 11 -6.20 12.24 2.41
N LEU A 12 -6.34 11.73 3.64
CA LEU A 12 -5.72 10.47 4.03
C LEU A 12 -6.37 9.27 3.34
N ARG A 13 -7.68 9.32 3.10
CA ARG A 13 -8.36 8.31 2.30
C ARG A 13 -7.87 8.33 0.86
N GLU A 14 -7.77 9.51 0.28
CA GLU A 14 -7.28 9.66 -1.09
C GLU A 14 -5.83 9.22 -1.23
N LEU A 15 -5.00 9.46 -0.21
CA LEU A 15 -3.61 9.00 -0.20
C LEU A 15 -3.51 7.49 -0.36
N VAL A 16 -4.30 6.75 0.41
CA VAL A 16 -4.31 5.28 0.36
C VAL A 16 -4.90 4.78 -0.97
N ASP A 17 -5.96 5.42 -1.45
CA ASP A 17 -6.57 5.04 -2.72
C ASP A 17 -5.64 5.33 -3.90
N THR A 18 -4.93 6.46 -3.87
CA THR A 18 -3.95 6.81 -4.91
C THR A 18 -2.80 5.82 -4.94
N PHE A 19 -2.31 5.40 -3.77
CA PHE A 19 -1.29 4.36 -3.68
C PHE A 19 -1.75 3.11 -4.44
N SER A 20 -2.97 2.67 -4.20
CA SER A 20 -3.53 1.46 -4.83
C SER A 20 -3.70 1.62 -6.34
N ASN A 21 -4.21 2.78 -6.77
CA ASN A 21 -4.38 3.04 -8.20
C ASN A 21 -3.03 3.00 -8.94
N LEU A 22 -2.01 3.60 -8.37
CA LEU A 22 -0.67 3.61 -8.97
C LEU A 22 -0.04 2.22 -8.97
N ALA A 23 -0.28 1.42 -7.95
CA ALA A 23 0.17 0.02 -7.93
C ALA A 23 -0.48 -0.77 -9.06
N ASP A 24 -1.77 -0.58 -9.30
CA ASP A 24 -2.50 -1.27 -10.37
C ASP A 24 -1.95 -0.92 -11.74
N GLU A 25 -1.47 0.31 -11.90
CA GLU A 25 -0.82 0.78 -13.14
C GLU A 25 0.65 0.39 -13.21
N LYS A 26 1.20 -0.19 -12.15
CA LYS A 26 2.63 -0.47 -11.99
C LYS A 26 3.50 0.79 -12.08
N ASN A 27 2.94 1.93 -11.70
CA ASN A 27 3.65 3.20 -11.70
C ASN A 27 4.30 3.43 -10.33
N VAL A 28 5.31 2.63 -10.03
CA VAL A 28 5.99 2.65 -8.74
C VAL A 28 6.76 3.95 -8.54
N ALA A 29 7.31 4.52 -9.62
CA ALA A 29 8.01 5.80 -9.53
C ALA A 29 7.10 6.90 -8.97
N ALA A 30 5.83 6.95 -9.43
CA ALA A 30 4.87 7.93 -8.93
C ALA A 30 4.44 7.62 -7.49
N GLN A 31 4.44 6.36 -7.08
CA GLN A 31 4.14 6.00 -5.69
C GLN A 31 5.14 6.62 -4.70
N MET A 32 6.37 6.86 -5.13
CA MET A 32 7.40 7.42 -4.23
C MET A 32 7.01 8.81 -3.71
N ALA A 33 6.23 9.58 -4.47
CA ALA A 33 5.74 10.88 -4.02
C ALA A 33 4.74 10.79 -2.85
N LEU A 34 4.22 9.60 -2.56
CA LEU A 34 3.28 9.37 -1.46
C LEU A 34 3.96 9.03 -0.15
N PHE A 35 5.27 8.82 -0.18
CA PHE A 35 6.07 8.44 0.98
C PHE A 35 7.04 9.53 1.38
N THR A 36 7.34 9.60 2.68
CA THR A 36 8.47 10.42 3.13
C THR A 36 9.77 9.85 2.55
N PRO A 37 10.82 10.68 2.38
CA PRO A 37 12.08 10.20 1.80
C PRO A 37 12.71 9.02 2.55
N ASN A 38 12.49 8.96 3.87
CA ASN A 38 13.04 7.90 4.73
C ASN A 38 11.95 6.93 5.21
N ALA A 39 10.87 6.80 4.45
CA ALA A 39 9.76 5.92 4.83
C ALA A 39 10.24 4.49 5.09
N HIS A 40 9.59 3.84 6.05
CA HIS A 40 9.87 2.45 6.41
C HIS A 40 8.66 1.58 6.07
N ILE A 41 8.90 0.55 5.28
CA ILE A 41 7.84 -0.39 4.90
C ILE A 41 8.26 -1.80 5.26
N ASN A 42 7.41 -2.46 6.05
CA ASN A 42 7.50 -3.90 6.28
C ASN A 42 6.40 -4.60 5.50
N VAL A 43 6.73 -5.68 4.87
CA VAL A 43 5.76 -6.59 4.24
C VAL A 43 5.86 -7.94 4.93
N VAL A 44 4.73 -8.37 5.47
CA VAL A 44 4.60 -9.65 6.17
C VAL A 44 3.58 -10.48 5.40
N MET A 45 3.91 -11.74 5.11
CA MET A 45 3.01 -12.67 4.44
C MET A 45 2.81 -13.90 5.32
N GLU A 46 1.57 -14.09 5.76
CA GLU A 46 1.19 -15.21 6.63
C GLU A 46 2.16 -15.39 7.81
N GLY A 47 2.44 -14.26 8.49
CA GLY A 47 3.30 -14.22 9.67
C GLY A 47 4.80 -14.17 9.41
N LYS A 48 5.23 -14.20 8.13
CA LYS A 48 6.65 -14.12 7.78
C LYS A 48 7.01 -12.77 7.19
N GLU A 49 8.06 -12.16 7.70
CA GLU A 49 8.59 -10.92 7.11
C GLU A 49 9.24 -11.24 5.77
N VAL A 50 8.75 -10.58 4.72
CA VAL A 50 9.22 -10.75 3.35
C VAL A 50 10.11 -9.60 2.93
N PHE A 51 9.74 -8.38 3.31
CA PHE A 51 10.51 -7.18 3.03
C PHE A 51 10.60 -6.31 4.28
N ASP A 52 11.76 -5.70 4.42
CA ASP A 52 12.03 -4.63 5.39
C ASP A 52 12.75 -3.53 4.62
N LEU A 53 12.02 -2.50 4.21
CA LEU A 53 12.48 -1.51 3.24
C LEU A 53 12.61 -0.15 3.90
N ASN A 54 13.75 0.50 3.69
CA ASN A 54 14.04 1.82 4.24
C ASN A 54 14.41 2.79 3.10
N GLY A 55 13.57 3.80 2.92
CA GLY A 55 13.78 4.86 1.94
C GLY A 55 13.33 4.53 0.53
N HIS A 56 13.22 5.57 -0.29
CA HIS A 56 12.65 5.47 -1.63
C HIS A 56 13.37 4.45 -2.53
N GLN A 57 14.70 4.39 -2.47
CA GLN A 57 15.46 3.51 -3.35
C GLN A 57 15.09 2.04 -3.12
N GLN A 58 15.08 1.61 -1.86
CA GLN A 58 14.74 0.23 -1.53
C GLN A 58 13.28 -0.08 -1.86
N ILE A 59 12.37 0.85 -1.58
CA ILE A 59 10.94 0.69 -1.85
C ILE A 59 10.72 0.56 -3.36
N LEU A 60 11.32 1.47 -4.13
CA LEU A 60 11.19 1.48 -5.59
C LEU A 60 11.65 0.15 -6.19
N GLU A 61 12.83 -0.32 -5.80
CA GLU A 61 13.39 -1.56 -6.33
C GLU A 61 12.54 -2.77 -5.98
N ALA A 62 12.11 -2.89 -4.71
CA ALA A 62 11.33 -4.03 -4.27
C ALA A 62 9.95 -4.07 -4.92
N PHE A 63 9.24 -2.93 -4.94
CA PHE A 63 7.90 -2.86 -5.52
C PHE A 63 7.93 -3.08 -7.04
N SER A 64 8.90 -2.45 -7.73
CA SER A 64 9.03 -2.61 -9.18
C SER A 64 9.31 -4.05 -9.56
N GLY A 65 10.22 -4.71 -8.85
CA GLY A 65 10.56 -6.10 -9.11
C GLY A 65 9.40 -7.05 -8.85
N TYR A 66 8.68 -6.83 -7.76
CA TYR A 66 7.56 -7.69 -7.41
C TYR A 66 6.41 -7.55 -8.39
N LEU A 67 5.98 -6.32 -8.69
CA LEU A 67 4.83 -6.08 -9.57
C LEU A 67 5.11 -6.46 -11.02
N ALA A 68 6.37 -6.43 -11.44
CA ALA A 68 6.76 -6.81 -12.80
C ALA A 68 6.43 -8.27 -13.14
N GLN A 69 6.26 -9.12 -12.14
CA GLN A 69 5.95 -10.54 -12.33
C GLN A 69 4.51 -10.79 -12.77
N PHE A 70 3.63 -9.81 -12.64
CA PHE A 70 2.19 -9.99 -12.85
C PHE A 70 1.71 -9.23 -14.06
N SER A 71 0.78 -9.83 -14.80
CA SER A 71 0.13 -9.17 -15.94
C SER A 71 -1.04 -8.29 -15.48
N VAL A 72 -1.67 -8.64 -14.34
CA VAL A 72 -2.75 -7.86 -13.74
C VAL A 72 -2.43 -7.63 -12.28
N VAL A 73 -2.58 -6.39 -11.85
CA VAL A 73 -2.50 -5.97 -10.45
C VAL A 73 -3.80 -5.24 -10.14
N TYR A 74 -4.51 -5.68 -9.11
CA TYR A 74 -5.82 -5.14 -8.76
C TYR A 74 -5.94 -5.00 -7.26
N HIS A 75 -6.17 -3.79 -6.79
CA HIS A 75 -6.40 -3.48 -5.38
C HIS A 75 -7.83 -3.00 -5.19
N LEU A 76 -8.53 -3.56 -4.23
CA LEU A 76 -9.84 -3.07 -3.81
C LEU A 76 -9.74 -2.71 -2.34
N ASN A 77 -9.72 -1.42 -2.04
CA ASN A 77 -9.61 -0.93 -0.67
C ASN A 77 -10.96 -1.02 0.05
N GLY A 78 -10.89 -1.50 1.27
CA GLY A 78 -12.04 -1.57 2.16
C GLY A 78 -12.04 -0.38 3.13
N GLN A 79 -12.33 -0.66 4.38
CA GLN A 79 -12.44 0.36 5.42
C GLN A 79 -11.10 0.95 5.81
N GLN A 80 -11.14 2.19 6.25
CA GLN A 80 -10.01 2.89 6.84
C GLN A 80 -10.45 3.57 8.13
N THR A 81 -9.70 3.36 9.20
CA THR A 81 -9.89 4.08 10.46
C THR A 81 -8.65 4.90 10.76
N LEU A 82 -8.83 6.07 11.33
CA LEU A 82 -7.76 7.04 11.52
C LEU A 82 -7.79 7.64 12.91
N GLU A 83 -6.60 7.88 13.46
CA GLU A 83 -6.41 8.74 14.63
C GLU A 83 -5.48 9.86 14.20
N ILE A 84 -5.97 11.09 14.23
CA ILE A 84 -5.23 12.28 13.79
C ILE A 84 -4.86 13.09 15.01
N ASP A 85 -3.58 13.46 15.10
CA ASP A 85 -3.04 14.28 16.19
C ASP A 85 -2.13 15.35 15.58
N GLY A 86 -2.69 16.55 15.32
CA GLY A 86 -1.96 17.64 14.69
C GLY A 86 -1.43 17.24 13.33
N ASP A 87 -0.11 17.28 13.15
CA ASP A 87 0.57 16.98 11.90
C ASP A 87 0.95 15.50 11.76
N SER A 88 0.46 14.64 12.64
CA SER A 88 0.68 13.21 12.55
C SER A 88 -0.64 12.46 12.62
N ALA A 89 -0.64 11.26 12.07
CA ALA A 89 -1.80 10.38 12.13
C ALA A 89 -1.34 8.93 12.06
N LYS A 90 -2.19 8.05 12.53
CA LYS A 90 -2.02 6.62 12.32
C LYS A 90 -3.35 6.05 11.86
N GLY A 91 -3.29 5.00 11.06
CA GLY A 91 -4.49 4.41 10.52
C GLY A 91 -4.35 2.93 10.23
N ILE A 92 -5.50 2.31 10.10
CA ILE A 92 -5.62 0.93 9.63
C ILE A 92 -6.47 0.98 8.38
N ALA A 93 -5.99 0.35 7.30
CA ALA A 93 -6.72 0.27 6.05
C ALA A 93 -6.72 -1.18 5.56
N TYR A 94 -7.84 -1.64 5.09
CA TYR A 94 -7.99 -2.99 4.55
C TYR A 94 -7.97 -2.95 3.03
N CYS A 95 -7.42 -4.00 2.42
CA CYS A 95 -7.35 -4.12 0.98
C CYS A 95 -7.44 -5.58 0.56
N GLN A 96 -8.17 -5.83 -0.52
CA GLN A 96 -8.08 -7.11 -1.21
C GLN A 96 -7.21 -6.91 -2.45
N VAL A 97 -6.15 -7.69 -2.57
CA VAL A 97 -5.21 -7.61 -3.69
C VAL A 97 -5.36 -8.86 -4.54
N VAL A 98 -5.57 -8.66 -5.83
CA VAL A 98 -5.59 -9.76 -6.81
C VAL A 98 -4.45 -9.55 -7.78
N LEU A 99 -3.59 -10.55 -7.91
CA LEU A 99 -2.45 -10.54 -8.81
C LEU A 99 -2.59 -11.72 -9.76
N ILE A 100 -2.43 -11.46 -11.06
CA ILE A 100 -2.54 -12.50 -12.06
C ILE A 100 -1.24 -12.56 -12.86
N LYS A 101 -0.69 -13.76 -13.03
CA LYS A 101 0.48 -13.98 -13.86
C LYS A 101 0.25 -15.16 -14.80
N GLU A 102 1.08 -15.23 -15.82
CA GLU A 102 1.11 -16.39 -16.70
C GLU A 102 2.35 -17.21 -16.40
N GLU A 103 2.16 -18.52 -16.24
CA GLU A 103 3.23 -19.43 -15.87
C GLU A 103 3.01 -20.72 -16.64
N ASN A 104 3.96 -21.05 -17.50
CA ASN A 104 3.90 -22.27 -18.34
C ASN A 104 2.60 -22.37 -19.17
N GLY A 105 2.16 -21.22 -19.72
CA GLY A 105 0.96 -21.17 -20.53
C GLY A 105 -0.35 -21.17 -19.76
N GLN A 106 -0.29 -21.10 -18.44
CA GLN A 106 -1.46 -21.11 -17.56
C GLN A 106 -1.55 -19.79 -16.80
N ARG A 107 -2.77 -19.26 -16.66
CA ARG A 107 -3.00 -18.08 -15.82
C ARG A 107 -3.18 -18.50 -14.37
N ILE A 108 -2.44 -17.85 -13.51
CA ILE A 108 -2.47 -18.10 -12.05
C ILE A 108 -2.97 -16.83 -11.37
N LYS A 109 -4.00 -16.98 -10.56
CA LYS A 109 -4.56 -15.89 -9.77
C LYS A 109 -4.15 -16.03 -8.31
N GLN A 110 -3.58 -14.98 -7.75
CA GLN A 110 -3.21 -14.89 -6.36
C GLN A 110 -4.08 -13.81 -5.70
N THR A 111 -4.91 -14.21 -4.75
CA THR A 111 -5.79 -13.29 -4.01
C THR A 111 -5.32 -13.22 -2.58
N SER A 112 -5.16 -12.01 -2.06
CA SER A 112 -4.71 -11.81 -0.67
C SER A 112 -5.62 -10.83 0.05
N GLY A 113 -5.89 -11.14 1.32
CA GLY A 113 -6.50 -10.18 2.24
C GLY A 113 -5.38 -9.47 2.99
N VAL A 114 -5.35 -8.14 2.84
CA VAL A 114 -4.26 -7.31 3.35
C VAL A 114 -4.81 -6.29 4.34
N ARG A 115 -4.07 -6.10 5.41
CA ARG A 115 -4.33 -5.03 6.36
C ARG A 115 -3.07 -4.17 6.45
N TYR A 116 -3.22 -2.88 6.15
CA TYR A 116 -2.15 -1.92 6.30
C TYR A 116 -2.25 -1.27 7.67
N GLN A 117 -1.13 -1.18 8.36
CA GLN A 117 -1.01 -0.37 9.57
C GLN A 117 -0.06 0.76 9.25
N ASP A 118 -0.58 1.97 9.19
CA ASP A 118 0.12 3.12 8.64
C ASP A 118 0.39 4.19 9.68
N ARG A 119 1.50 4.91 9.49
CA ARG A 119 1.75 6.20 10.11
C ARG A 119 1.91 7.22 9.01
N TYR A 120 1.31 8.39 9.22
CA TYR A 120 1.28 9.48 8.26
C TYR A 120 1.82 10.75 8.89
N VAL A 121 2.42 11.60 8.08
CA VAL A 121 2.85 12.94 8.49
C VAL A 121 2.32 13.98 7.52
N PHE A 122 1.92 15.13 8.06
CA PHE A 122 1.47 16.27 7.27
C PHE A 122 2.61 17.26 7.18
N ASN A 123 3.10 17.49 5.98
CA ASN A 123 4.26 18.34 5.75
C ASN A 123 4.08 19.10 4.43
N ASN A 124 4.30 20.41 4.46
CA ASN A 124 4.17 21.28 3.29
C ASN A 124 2.81 21.13 2.59
N GLY A 125 1.74 21.06 3.38
CA GLY A 125 0.37 20.98 2.88
C GLY A 125 -0.04 19.61 2.35
N LYS A 126 0.76 18.57 2.58
CA LYS A 126 0.47 17.21 2.10
C LYS A 126 0.64 16.17 3.20
N TRP A 127 -0.25 15.18 3.18
CA TRP A 127 -0.07 13.97 3.97
C TRP A 127 0.77 12.98 3.19
N LEU A 128 1.75 12.38 3.88
CA LEU A 128 2.64 11.36 3.31
C LEU A 128 2.67 10.15 4.25
N ILE A 129 2.93 8.98 3.69
CA ILE A 129 3.13 7.76 4.47
C ILE A 129 4.57 7.77 4.97
N SER A 130 4.76 7.71 6.29
CA SER A 130 6.10 7.61 6.90
C SER A 130 6.45 6.18 7.27
N GLU A 131 5.45 5.37 7.62
CA GLU A 131 5.63 3.95 7.92
C GLU A 131 4.41 3.18 7.44
N ARG A 132 4.64 1.99 6.91
CA ARG A 132 3.56 1.08 6.54
C ARG A 132 3.94 -0.36 6.88
N LEU A 133 3.11 -1.03 7.64
CA LEU A 133 3.17 -2.48 7.75
C LEU A 133 2.09 -3.05 6.83
N SER A 134 2.51 -3.74 5.79
CA SER A 134 1.61 -4.44 4.87
C SER A 134 1.50 -5.88 5.33
N ASP A 135 0.40 -6.20 6.00
CA ASP A 135 0.17 -7.51 6.57
C ASP A 135 -0.74 -8.31 5.64
N PHE A 136 -0.13 -9.18 4.84
CA PHE A 136 -0.84 -10.11 3.96
C PHE A 136 -1.27 -11.30 4.83
N MET A 137 -2.47 -11.22 5.37
CA MET A 137 -2.96 -12.16 6.39
C MET A 137 -3.24 -13.54 5.85
N TRP A 138 -3.68 -13.61 4.59
CA TRP A 138 -3.95 -14.87 3.90
C TRP A 138 -3.76 -14.67 2.40
N THR A 139 -3.42 -15.76 1.71
CA THR A 139 -3.25 -15.76 0.26
C THR A 139 -3.81 -17.06 -0.30
N ASP A 140 -4.60 -16.94 -1.37
CA ASP A 140 -5.16 -18.07 -2.10
C ASP A 140 -4.63 -18.03 -3.53
N ILE A 141 -4.01 -19.10 -3.98
CA ILE A 141 -3.41 -19.20 -5.31
C ILE A 141 -4.11 -20.30 -6.07
N GLN A 142 -4.64 -19.96 -7.24
CA GLN A 142 -5.33 -20.94 -8.07
C GLN A 142 -5.20 -20.62 -9.55
N PRO A 143 -5.23 -21.67 -10.39
CA PRO A 143 -5.33 -21.46 -11.83
C PRO A 143 -6.69 -20.90 -12.21
N ILE A 144 -6.72 -20.10 -13.26
CA ILE A 144 -7.99 -19.55 -13.78
C ILE A 144 -8.08 -19.70 -15.29
#